data_859d293d831449e846b85fdbf9e3ed0f
#
_entry.id   859d293d831449e846b85fdbf9e3ed0f
#
_cell.length_a   1.000
_cell.length_b   1.000
_cell.length_c   1.000
_cell.angle_alpha   90.00
_cell.angle_beta   90.00
_cell.angle_gamma   90.00
#
_symmetry.space_group_name_H-M   'P 1'
#
loop_
_entity.id
_entity.type
_entity.pdbx_description
1 polymer ?
#
loop_
_entity_poly.entity_id
_entity_poly.type
_entity_poly.pdbx_seq_one_letter_code
_entity_poly.pdbx_strand_id
1 'polypeptide(L)'
;MGITHVDKILSEERIDCDGILNVTLSVTAQPDVVNNPVDIALVLDRSGSMTGTPMMHLKAGAKEFIDIVMKRTGGRMGRLANGNRIGIVSFAGTASIDVPLTEDVEVLKQAVDALQAQGNTNHADAFTQAGTLFGATMRKKVLVIFTDGETTVGPDPAPIAAALRDDDVEIYCIGLVGRTGLNEETLRSWASEPVDEHVITTPNEEELERAFHDLADTIAGPGATNIHIEDIISTEFAIIGFEPPLIGEAELESSQIIHWYISELADSEEETAELMFTVRHMSGSGGHIEVNDSIQLTDDEGSVVEFPSPFVTVD
;
A
#
# COMPACT_ATOMS: atom_id res chain seq x y z
N MET A 1 -5.30 7.99 3.63
CA MET A 1 -5.64 7.89 5.07
C MET A 1 -6.15 6.50 5.32
N GLY A 2 -5.36 5.65 5.94
CA GLY A 2 -5.66 4.24 6.15
C GLY A 2 -6.54 3.96 7.37
N ILE A 3 -6.38 4.71 8.47
CA ILE A 3 -7.21 4.53 9.67
C ILE A 3 -8.58 5.15 9.44
N THR A 4 -9.62 4.32 9.54
CA THR A 4 -11.00 4.69 9.24
C THR A 4 -11.86 4.86 10.47
N HIS A 5 -11.50 4.17 11.56
CA HIS A 5 -12.24 4.23 12.83
C HIS A 5 -11.34 3.92 14.02
N VAL A 6 -11.60 4.57 15.13
CA VAL A 6 -11.02 4.27 16.44
C VAL A 6 -12.12 4.29 17.49
N ASP A 7 -11.99 3.45 18.51
CA ASP A 7 -12.96 3.41 19.59
C ASP A 7 -12.28 3.06 20.93
N LYS A 8 -12.92 3.46 22.02
CA LYS A 8 -12.54 3.11 23.40
C LYS A 8 -13.81 2.79 24.20
N ILE A 9 -13.92 1.54 24.61
CA ILE A 9 -15.12 1.00 25.26
C ILE A 9 -14.78 0.52 26.67
N LEU A 10 -15.68 0.75 27.61
CA LEU A 10 -15.62 0.22 28.98
C LEU A 10 -16.54 -1.00 29.12
N SER A 11 -16.09 -2.00 29.88
CA SER A 11 -16.91 -3.20 30.16
C SER A 11 -18.14 -2.91 31.02
N GLU A 12 -18.13 -1.85 31.81
CA GLU A 12 -19.16 -1.47 32.75
C GLU A 12 -19.40 0.05 32.73
N GLU A 13 -20.65 0.46 32.84
CA GLU A 13 -21.01 1.89 33.00
C GLU A 13 -20.98 2.34 34.48
N ARG A 14 -20.93 1.38 35.41
CA ARG A 14 -20.97 1.62 36.86
C ARG A 14 -20.12 0.61 37.62
N ILE A 15 -19.35 1.08 38.62
CA ILE A 15 -18.52 0.27 39.50
C ILE A 15 -18.62 0.76 40.93
N ASP A 16 -18.26 -0.09 41.89
CA ASP A 16 -18.07 0.29 43.29
C ASP A 16 -16.75 1.08 43.50
N CYS A 17 -16.56 1.75 44.62
CA CYS A 17 -15.27 2.20 45.09
C CYS A 17 -14.29 1.02 45.11
N ASP A 18 -13.04 1.21 44.65
CA ASP A 18 -12.04 0.16 44.42
C ASP A 18 -12.45 -0.87 43.33
N GLY A 19 -13.51 -0.61 42.58
CA GLY A 19 -14.02 -1.46 41.50
C GLY A 19 -13.01 -1.57 40.33
N ILE A 20 -13.20 -2.62 39.54
CA ILE A 20 -12.35 -2.96 38.40
C ILE A 20 -13.21 -2.94 37.14
N LEU A 21 -12.68 -2.42 36.05
CA LEU A 21 -13.29 -2.50 34.73
C LEU A 21 -12.26 -2.81 33.63
N ASN A 22 -12.71 -3.42 32.56
CA ASN A 22 -11.88 -3.60 31.37
C ASN A 22 -12.11 -2.45 30.40
N VAL A 23 -11.03 -2.01 29.80
CA VAL A 23 -11.00 -1.02 28.73
C VAL A 23 -10.57 -1.74 27.46
N THR A 24 -11.32 -1.57 26.39
CA THR A 24 -10.95 -2.06 25.07
C THR A 24 -10.70 -0.87 24.15
N LEU A 25 -9.48 -0.78 23.61
CA LEU A 25 -9.13 0.09 22.50
C LEU A 25 -9.31 -0.67 21.21
N SER A 26 -9.86 -0.05 20.19
CA SER A 26 -9.90 -0.59 18.84
C SER A 26 -9.45 0.43 17.80
N VAL A 27 -8.74 -0.07 16.79
CA VAL A 27 -8.31 0.70 15.61
C VAL A 27 -8.66 -0.10 14.38
N THR A 28 -9.40 0.51 13.46
CA THR A 28 -9.78 -0.09 12.18
C THR A 28 -9.11 0.68 11.06
N ALA A 29 -8.49 -0.03 10.13
CA ALA A 29 -7.93 0.53 8.91
C ALA A 29 -8.48 -0.17 7.66
N GLN A 30 -8.31 0.48 6.51
CA GLN A 30 -8.58 -0.09 5.19
C GLN A 30 -7.36 0.14 4.30
N PRO A 31 -7.03 -0.79 3.37
CA PRO A 31 -5.96 -0.59 2.40
C PRO A 31 -6.11 0.74 1.68
N ASP A 32 -5.00 1.45 1.45
CA ASP A 32 -5.04 2.81 0.88
C ASP A 32 -5.75 2.85 -0.49
N VAL A 33 -5.54 1.86 -1.32
CA VAL A 33 -6.20 1.72 -2.64
C VAL A 33 -7.72 1.49 -2.59
N VAL A 34 -8.28 1.20 -1.43
CA VAL A 34 -9.74 1.10 -1.24
C VAL A 34 -10.37 2.49 -1.21
N ASN A 35 -9.71 3.44 -0.56
CA ASN A 35 -10.18 4.81 -0.41
C ASN A 35 -9.71 5.73 -1.55
N ASN A 36 -8.53 5.45 -2.11
CA ASN A 36 -7.89 6.23 -3.18
C ASN A 36 -7.67 5.35 -4.43
N PRO A 37 -8.70 5.11 -5.24
CA PRO A 37 -8.59 4.20 -6.38
C PRO A 37 -7.52 4.65 -7.38
N VAL A 38 -6.71 3.69 -7.82
CA VAL A 38 -5.54 3.88 -8.67
C VAL A 38 -5.82 3.41 -10.09
N ASP A 39 -5.34 4.16 -11.07
CA ASP A 39 -5.23 3.74 -12.47
C ASP A 39 -3.77 3.34 -12.75
N ILE A 40 -3.52 2.08 -13.08
CA ILE A 40 -2.18 1.53 -13.30
C ILE A 40 -1.97 1.23 -14.78
N ALA A 41 -0.94 1.82 -15.39
CA ALA A 41 -0.44 1.43 -16.71
C ALA A 41 0.73 0.47 -16.55
N LEU A 42 0.53 -0.80 -16.88
CA LEU A 42 1.60 -1.80 -16.89
C LEU A 42 2.23 -1.85 -18.29
N VAL A 43 3.47 -1.37 -18.41
CA VAL A 43 4.19 -1.14 -19.68
C VAL A 43 5.27 -2.19 -19.85
N LEU A 44 5.07 -3.13 -20.77
CA LEU A 44 5.82 -4.38 -20.87
C LEU A 44 6.68 -4.43 -22.13
N ASP A 45 7.99 -4.57 -21.95
CA ASP A 45 8.95 -4.74 -23.03
C ASP A 45 8.77 -6.11 -23.71
N ARG A 46 8.51 -6.10 -25.03
CA ARG A 46 8.50 -7.28 -25.87
C ARG A 46 9.50 -7.18 -27.00
N SER A 47 10.58 -6.44 -26.82
CA SER A 47 11.67 -6.35 -27.80
C SER A 47 12.40 -7.69 -27.99
N GLY A 48 13.26 -7.78 -28.99
CA GLY A 48 13.94 -9.03 -29.35
C GLY A 48 14.82 -9.62 -28.23
N SER A 49 15.39 -8.79 -27.37
CA SER A 49 16.19 -9.19 -26.20
C SER A 49 15.39 -10.00 -25.19
N MET A 50 14.09 -9.77 -25.10
CA MET A 50 13.17 -10.49 -24.22
C MET A 50 12.90 -11.94 -24.62
N THR A 51 13.49 -12.42 -25.73
CA THR A 51 13.24 -13.79 -26.22
C THR A 51 13.68 -14.86 -25.22
N GLY A 52 12.82 -15.85 -24.96
CA GLY A 52 13.10 -16.99 -24.10
C GLY A 52 12.77 -16.74 -22.64
N THR A 53 13.73 -17.01 -21.74
CA THR A 53 13.57 -16.94 -20.28
C THR A 53 13.10 -15.56 -19.79
N PRO A 54 13.63 -14.41 -20.26
CA PRO A 54 13.16 -13.11 -19.82
C PRO A 54 11.65 -12.88 -20.03
N MET A 55 11.13 -13.27 -21.21
CA MET A 55 9.71 -13.15 -21.51
C MET A 55 8.86 -14.08 -20.62
N MET A 56 9.37 -15.24 -20.26
CA MET A 56 8.66 -16.17 -19.37
C MET A 56 8.52 -15.57 -17.98
N HIS A 57 9.59 -15.03 -17.41
CA HIS A 57 9.57 -14.40 -16.08
C HIS A 57 8.79 -13.09 -16.08
N LEU A 58 8.89 -12.26 -17.14
CA LEU A 58 8.05 -11.09 -17.30
C LEU A 58 6.56 -11.44 -17.21
N LYS A 59 6.13 -12.47 -17.94
CA LYS A 59 4.72 -12.91 -17.93
C LYS A 59 4.29 -13.44 -16.56
N ALA A 60 5.16 -14.20 -15.89
CA ALA A 60 4.87 -14.70 -14.55
C ALA A 60 4.73 -13.56 -13.56
N GLY A 61 5.71 -12.67 -13.48
CA GLY A 61 5.72 -11.53 -12.57
C GLY A 61 4.57 -10.53 -12.83
N ALA A 62 4.31 -10.21 -14.10
CA ALA A 62 3.19 -9.32 -14.46
C ALA A 62 1.82 -9.91 -14.06
N LYS A 63 1.61 -11.22 -14.20
CA LYS A 63 0.37 -11.87 -13.74
C LYS A 63 0.27 -11.91 -12.22
N GLU A 64 1.37 -12.16 -11.53
CA GLU A 64 1.43 -12.12 -10.07
C GLU A 64 1.14 -10.71 -9.54
N PHE A 65 1.74 -9.68 -10.12
CA PHE A 65 1.42 -8.28 -9.82
C PHE A 65 -0.09 -8.00 -9.92
N ILE A 66 -0.73 -8.42 -11.02
CA ILE A 66 -2.18 -8.25 -11.23
C ILE A 66 -2.98 -8.97 -10.12
N ASP A 67 -2.56 -10.18 -9.71
CA ASP A 67 -3.23 -10.95 -8.67
C ASP A 67 -3.08 -10.30 -7.29
N ILE A 68 -1.90 -9.79 -6.97
CA ILE A 68 -1.65 -9.09 -5.70
C ILE A 68 -2.48 -7.81 -5.64
N VAL A 69 -2.45 -6.98 -6.68
CA VAL A 69 -3.28 -5.76 -6.74
C VAL A 69 -4.76 -6.11 -6.63
N MET A 70 -5.23 -7.18 -7.29
CA MET A 70 -6.62 -7.64 -7.14
C MET A 70 -6.94 -7.97 -5.67
N LYS A 71 -6.08 -8.76 -5.02
CA LYS A 71 -6.25 -9.17 -3.63
C LYS A 71 -6.25 -7.96 -2.68
N ARG A 72 -5.26 -7.07 -2.81
CA ARG A 72 -5.09 -5.87 -1.97
C ARG A 72 -6.25 -4.87 -2.14
N THR A 73 -6.85 -4.78 -3.32
CA THR A 73 -8.03 -3.94 -3.56
C THR A 73 -9.34 -4.55 -3.06
N GLY A 74 -9.33 -5.73 -2.43
CA GLY A 74 -10.52 -6.47 -2.04
C GLY A 74 -11.28 -7.09 -3.22
N GLY A 75 -10.62 -7.23 -4.37
CA GLY A 75 -11.20 -7.80 -5.59
C GLY A 75 -11.53 -9.28 -5.46
N ARG A 76 -12.56 -9.70 -6.16
CA ARG A 76 -13.07 -11.07 -6.15
C ARG A 76 -13.54 -11.49 -7.54
N MET A 77 -13.57 -12.81 -7.78
CA MET A 77 -14.10 -13.38 -9.05
C MET A 77 -13.44 -12.81 -10.31
N GLY A 78 -12.11 -12.60 -10.27
CA GLY A 78 -11.37 -12.11 -11.42
C GLY A 78 -11.57 -10.61 -11.72
N ARG A 79 -11.98 -9.79 -10.74
CA ARG A 79 -12.14 -8.35 -10.90
C ARG A 79 -11.43 -7.59 -9.77
N LEU A 80 -10.80 -6.48 -10.13
CA LEU A 80 -10.36 -5.47 -9.17
C LEU A 80 -11.59 -4.80 -8.54
N ALA A 81 -11.45 -4.37 -7.29
CA ALA A 81 -12.54 -3.69 -6.59
C ALA A 81 -12.28 -2.19 -6.44
N ASN A 82 -13.26 -1.50 -5.85
CA ASN A 82 -13.21 -0.08 -5.46
C ASN A 82 -12.84 0.88 -6.61
N GLY A 83 -13.08 0.43 -7.85
CA GLY A 83 -12.79 1.23 -9.04
C GLY A 83 -11.32 1.26 -9.44
N ASN A 84 -10.42 0.50 -8.80
CA ASN A 84 -9.05 0.34 -9.26
C ASN A 84 -9.01 -0.29 -10.65
N ARG A 85 -8.11 0.18 -11.54
CA ARG A 85 -8.03 -0.30 -12.91
C ARG A 85 -6.57 -0.50 -13.33
N ILE A 86 -6.35 -1.52 -14.14
CA ILE A 86 -5.05 -1.76 -14.79
C ILE A 86 -5.25 -1.72 -16.30
N GLY A 87 -4.32 -1.11 -17.02
CA GLY A 87 -4.21 -1.21 -18.47
C GLY A 87 -2.87 -1.81 -18.88
N ILE A 88 -2.81 -2.46 -20.03
CA ILE A 88 -1.59 -3.06 -20.58
C ILE A 88 -1.16 -2.30 -21.81
N VAL A 89 0.09 -1.84 -21.80
CA VAL A 89 0.82 -1.34 -22.97
C VAL A 89 1.98 -2.28 -23.23
N SER A 90 2.12 -2.82 -24.42
CA SER A 90 3.34 -3.52 -24.79
C SER A 90 4.13 -2.75 -25.84
N PHE A 91 5.45 -2.86 -25.81
CA PHE A 91 6.30 -2.14 -26.73
C PHE A 91 7.48 -2.96 -27.25
N ALA A 92 7.87 -2.64 -28.49
CA ALA A 92 9.07 -3.06 -29.17
C ALA A 92 9.59 -1.88 -30.02
N GLY A 93 9.75 -1.99 -31.33
CA GLY A 93 10.01 -0.83 -32.20
C GLY A 93 8.87 0.20 -32.25
N THR A 94 7.67 -0.23 -31.88
CA THR A 94 6.46 0.59 -31.64
C THR A 94 5.74 0.06 -30.40
N ALA A 95 4.94 0.91 -29.76
CA ALA A 95 4.10 0.55 -28.65
C ALA A 95 2.62 0.45 -29.06
N SER A 96 1.86 -0.34 -28.32
CA SER A 96 0.40 -0.48 -28.47
C SER A 96 -0.29 -0.59 -27.12
N ILE A 97 -1.48 -0.03 -26.99
CA ILE A 97 -2.39 -0.32 -25.88
C ILE A 97 -3.05 -1.65 -26.20
N ASP A 98 -2.63 -2.72 -25.51
CA ASP A 98 -3.18 -4.06 -25.71
C ASP A 98 -4.48 -4.23 -24.93
N VAL A 99 -4.59 -3.60 -23.74
CA VAL A 99 -5.80 -3.53 -22.94
C VAL A 99 -5.95 -2.11 -22.36
N PRO A 100 -7.09 -1.42 -22.62
CA PRO A 100 -7.37 -0.17 -21.94
C PRO A 100 -7.61 -0.41 -20.45
N LEU A 101 -7.63 0.66 -19.64
CA LEU A 101 -7.90 0.58 -18.20
C LEU A 101 -9.18 -0.23 -17.92
N THR A 102 -9.04 -1.33 -17.19
CA THR A 102 -10.12 -2.27 -16.87
C THR A 102 -9.98 -2.82 -15.46
N GLU A 103 -11.09 -3.29 -14.90
CA GLU A 103 -11.14 -4.05 -13.66
C GLU A 103 -11.05 -5.58 -13.92
N ASP A 104 -11.11 -6.03 -15.17
CA ASP A 104 -11.19 -7.44 -15.55
C ASP A 104 -9.80 -8.08 -15.60
N VAL A 105 -9.48 -8.86 -14.57
CA VAL A 105 -8.18 -9.54 -14.36
C VAL A 105 -7.92 -10.59 -15.44
N GLU A 106 -8.94 -11.30 -15.91
CA GLU A 106 -8.77 -12.35 -16.91
C GLU A 106 -8.37 -11.76 -18.29
N VAL A 107 -8.95 -10.62 -18.66
CA VAL A 107 -8.59 -9.90 -19.89
C VAL A 107 -7.13 -9.42 -19.81
N LEU A 108 -6.68 -8.90 -18.65
CA LEU A 108 -5.30 -8.48 -18.44
C LEU A 108 -4.34 -9.65 -18.57
N LYS A 109 -4.60 -10.78 -17.91
CA LYS A 109 -3.74 -11.96 -17.95
C LYS A 109 -3.66 -12.59 -19.34
N GLN A 110 -4.77 -12.61 -20.09
CA GLN A 110 -4.77 -13.08 -21.47
C GLN A 110 -3.90 -12.21 -22.38
N ALA A 111 -3.90 -10.89 -22.20
CA ALA A 111 -3.02 -10.00 -22.93
C ALA A 111 -1.54 -10.24 -22.60
N VAL A 112 -1.21 -10.42 -21.31
CA VAL A 112 0.16 -10.79 -20.89
C VAL A 112 0.59 -12.10 -21.51
N ASP A 113 -0.26 -13.13 -21.53
CA ASP A 113 0.04 -14.42 -22.13
C ASP A 113 0.24 -14.35 -23.66
N ALA A 114 -0.41 -13.40 -24.33
CA ALA A 114 -0.31 -13.18 -25.77
C ALA A 114 0.99 -12.50 -26.23
N LEU A 115 1.76 -11.88 -25.31
CA LEU A 115 3.01 -11.18 -25.65
C LEU A 115 4.00 -12.10 -26.36
N GLN A 116 4.66 -11.56 -27.40
CA GLN A 116 5.72 -12.25 -28.16
C GLN A 116 6.90 -11.32 -28.37
N ALA A 117 8.09 -11.80 -27.98
CA ALA A 117 9.32 -11.03 -28.11
C ALA A 117 9.74 -10.87 -29.57
N GLN A 118 9.90 -9.62 -30.05
CA GLN A 118 10.37 -9.31 -31.40
C GLN A 118 10.76 -7.83 -31.57
N GLY A 119 11.65 -7.57 -32.51
CA GLY A 119 11.93 -6.19 -32.98
C GLY A 119 12.87 -5.38 -32.08
N ASN A 120 12.85 -4.09 -32.30
CA ASN A 120 13.68 -3.09 -31.62
C ASN A 120 13.01 -2.63 -30.28
N THR A 121 13.63 -1.64 -29.62
CA THR A 121 13.17 -1.10 -28.32
C THR A 121 12.94 0.42 -28.44
N ASN A 122 11.71 0.89 -28.23
CA ASN A 122 11.30 2.29 -28.31
C ASN A 122 10.54 2.71 -27.06
N HIS A 123 11.27 3.11 -26.03
CA HIS A 123 10.69 3.57 -24.76
C HIS A 123 9.90 4.88 -24.89
N ALA A 124 10.30 5.75 -25.83
CA ALA A 124 9.58 7.01 -26.07
C ALA A 124 8.14 6.79 -26.51
N ASP A 125 7.93 5.81 -27.43
CA ASP A 125 6.60 5.43 -27.86
C ASP A 125 5.83 4.70 -26.75
N ALA A 126 6.52 3.90 -25.92
CA ALA A 126 5.96 3.24 -24.74
C ALA A 126 5.37 4.24 -23.74
N PHE A 127 6.13 5.25 -23.33
CA PHE A 127 5.66 6.31 -22.44
C PHE A 127 4.52 7.12 -23.07
N THR A 128 4.61 7.42 -24.37
CA THR A 128 3.56 8.16 -25.08
C THR A 128 2.25 7.38 -25.08
N GLN A 129 2.26 6.10 -25.41
CA GLN A 129 1.07 5.25 -25.40
C GLN A 129 0.51 5.06 -23.98
N ALA A 130 1.39 4.85 -22.99
CA ALA A 130 0.97 4.72 -21.60
C ALA A 130 0.28 5.99 -21.07
N GLY A 131 0.80 7.16 -21.39
CA GLY A 131 0.17 8.44 -21.04
C GLY A 131 -1.25 8.58 -21.58
N THR A 132 -1.52 8.05 -22.75
CA THR A 132 -2.88 8.10 -23.35
C THR A 132 -3.92 7.25 -22.62
N LEU A 133 -3.48 6.26 -21.81
CA LEU A 133 -4.39 5.41 -21.03
C LEU A 133 -5.14 6.19 -19.95
N PHE A 134 -4.45 7.13 -19.29
CA PHE A 134 -5.00 7.77 -18.10
C PHE A 134 -6.13 8.75 -18.40
N GLY A 135 -6.09 9.45 -19.54
CA GLY A 135 -7.06 10.48 -19.86
C GLY A 135 -7.11 11.60 -18.81
N ALA A 136 -8.15 12.40 -18.80
CA ALA A 136 -8.40 13.42 -17.78
C ALA A 136 -9.09 12.78 -16.57
N THR A 137 -8.33 12.46 -15.53
CA THR A 137 -8.81 11.84 -14.28
C THR A 137 -8.20 12.54 -13.08
N MET A 138 -8.93 12.56 -11.94
CA MET A 138 -8.41 12.98 -10.63
C MET A 138 -7.89 11.80 -9.81
N ARG A 139 -7.85 10.61 -10.40
CA ARG A 139 -7.37 9.39 -9.73
C ARG A 139 -5.84 9.40 -9.68
N LYS A 140 -5.27 8.71 -8.68
CA LYS A 140 -3.84 8.42 -8.66
C LYS A 140 -3.47 7.68 -9.95
N LYS A 141 -2.42 8.11 -10.64
CA LYS A 141 -1.92 7.51 -11.88
C LYS A 141 -0.57 6.88 -11.62
N VAL A 142 -0.45 5.59 -11.84
CA VAL A 142 0.80 4.84 -11.67
C VAL A 142 1.19 4.20 -12.99
N LEU A 143 2.44 4.39 -13.42
CA LEU A 143 3.03 3.76 -14.57
C LEU A 143 4.16 2.85 -14.12
N VAL A 144 4.05 1.56 -14.42
CA VAL A 144 5.10 0.57 -14.15
C VAL A 144 5.70 0.14 -15.49
N ILE A 145 6.94 0.51 -15.75
CA ILE A 145 7.65 0.08 -16.98
C ILE A 145 8.69 -0.99 -16.64
N PHE A 146 8.65 -2.07 -17.43
CA PHE A 146 9.67 -3.11 -17.41
C PHE A 146 10.45 -3.16 -18.73
N THR A 147 11.78 -3.27 -18.64
CA THR A 147 12.67 -3.41 -19.78
C THR A 147 13.98 -4.13 -19.43
N ASP A 148 14.58 -4.82 -20.41
CA ASP A 148 15.89 -5.47 -20.29
C ASP A 148 16.98 -4.80 -21.14
N GLY A 149 16.68 -3.70 -21.84
CA GLY A 149 17.58 -3.11 -22.81
C GLY A 149 17.51 -1.60 -22.94
N GLU A 150 18.47 -1.05 -23.68
CA GLU A 150 18.50 0.37 -24.04
C GLU A 150 17.55 0.67 -25.22
N THR A 151 17.16 1.95 -25.32
CA THR A 151 16.45 2.47 -26.48
C THR A 151 17.28 2.27 -27.74
N THR A 152 16.74 1.54 -28.73
CA THR A 152 17.43 1.28 -30.00
C THR A 152 16.85 2.09 -31.15
N VAL A 153 15.60 2.56 -31.03
CA VAL A 153 14.92 3.39 -32.02
C VAL A 153 14.02 4.42 -31.32
N GLY A 154 13.65 5.48 -32.03
CA GLY A 154 12.81 6.55 -31.50
C GLY A 154 13.63 7.72 -30.88
N PRO A 155 12.95 8.74 -30.39
CA PRO A 155 13.58 9.85 -29.69
C PRO A 155 13.99 9.48 -28.26
N ASP A 156 14.70 10.39 -27.57
CA ASP A 156 15.02 10.28 -26.16
C ASP A 156 13.72 10.16 -25.32
N PRO A 157 13.54 9.10 -24.50
CA PRO A 157 12.37 8.91 -23.68
C PRO A 157 12.30 9.82 -22.44
N ALA A 158 13.42 10.32 -21.94
CA ALA A 158 13.48 11.07 -20.68
C ALA A 158 12.58 12.35 -20.65
N PRO A 159 12.51 13.17 -21.74
CA PRO A 159 11.58 14.30 -21.76
C PRO A 159 10.11 13.89 -21.69
N ILE A 160 9.76 12.72 -22.24
CA ILE A 160 8.36 12.22 -22.22
C ILE A 160 8.02 11.71 -20.83
N ALA A 161 8.92 10.97 -20.19
CA ALA A 161 8.77 10.53 -18.81
C ALA A 161 8.63 11.75 -17.85
N ALA A 162 9.45 12.79 -18.04
CA ALA A 162 9.35 14.02 -17.27
C ALA A 162 7.97 14.70 -17.43
N ALA A 163 7.45 14.79 -18.66
CA ALA A 163 6.13 15.36 -18.91
C ALA A 163 5.00 14.55 -18.25
N LEU A 164 5.13 13.23 -18.14
CA LEU A 164 4.19 12.39 -17.42
C LEU A 164 4.23 12.64 -15.91
N ARG A 165 5.42 12.79 -15.32
CA ARG A 165 5.57 13.17 -13.91
C ARG A 165 4.98 14.56 -13.62
N ASP A 166 5.17 15.52 -14.54
CA ASP A 166 4.55 16.85 -14.46
C ASP A 166 3.01 16.80 -14.54
N ASP A 167 2.43 15.70 -15.09
CA ASP A 167 0.99 15.42 -15.11
C ASP A 167 0.56 14.46 -13.97
N ASP A 168 1.30 14.45 -12.86
CA ASP A 168 1.03 13.65 -11.66
C ASP A 168 0.97 12.13 -11.94
N VAL A 169 1.77 11.62 -12.88
CA VAL A 169 1.96 10.18 -13.08
C VAL A 169 3.17 9.72 -12.28
N GLU A 170 2.94 8.84 -11.34
CA GLU A 170 3.99 8.17 -10.57
C GLU A 170 4.61 7.04 -11.39
N ILE A 171 5.91 7.13 -11.67
CA ILE A 171 6.62 6.20 -12.58
C ILE A 171 7.56 5.30 -11.81
N TYR A 172 7.30 4.00 -11.85
CA TYR A 172 8.18 2.94 -11.38
C TYR A 172 8.89 2.28 -12.56
N CYS A 173 10.20 2.06 -12.42
CA CYS A 173 11.02 1.42 -13.43
C CYS A 173 11.61 0.11 -12.92
N ILE A 174 11.26 -1.00 -13.56
CA ILE A 174 11.87 -2.31 -13.31
C ILE A 174 12.82 -2.64 -14.46
N GLY A 175 14.09 -2.84 -14.14
CA GLY A 175 15.13 -3.12 -15.12
C GLY A 175 15.87 -4.42 -14.89
N LEU A 176 16.03 -5.23 -15.94
CA LEU A 176 16.93 -6.39 -15.94
C LEU A 176 18.32 -5.92 -16.41
N VAL A 177 19.16 -5.58 -15.44
CA VAL A 177 20.45 -4.96 -15.68
C VAL A 177 21.52 -5.96 -16.18
N GLY A 178 22.33 -5.53 -17.12
CA GLY A 178 23.54 -6.25 -17.54
C GLY A 178 23.38 -7.16 -18.76
N ARG A 179 22.22 -7.21 -19.42
CA ARG A 179 22.03 -8.02 -20.63
C ARG A 179 22.37 -7.28 -21.92
N THR A 180 21.79 -6.11 -22.15
CA THR A 180 21.87 -5.38 -23.42
C THR A 180 22.31 -3.93 -23.28
N GLY A 181 23.06 -3.63 -22.22
CA GLY A 181 23.59 -2.29 -21.99
C GLY A 181 22.70 -1.36 -21.18
N LEU A 182 21.48 -1.78 -20.78
CA LEU A 182 20.65 -1.01 -19.86
C LEU A 182 21.41 -0.78 -18.56
N ASN A 183 21.44 0.45 -18.11
CA ASN A 183 22.04 0.84 -16.84
C ASN A 183 21.01 1.51 -15.91
N GLU A 184 21.30 1.48 -14.63
CA GLU A 184 20.43 2.03 -13.61
C GLU A 184 20.23 3.55 -13.78
N GLU A 185 21.26 4.30 -14.23
CA GLU A 185 21.17 5.75 -14.44
C GLU A 185 20.09 6.11 -15.48
N THR A 186 19.92 5.27 -16.52
CA THR A 186 18.86 5.42 -17.51
C THR A 186 17.48 5.27 -16.86
N LEU A 187 17.26 4.23 -16.05
CA LEU A 187 16.00 4.03 -15.33
C LEU A 187 15.71 5.18 -14.35
N ARG A 188 16.74 5.62 -13.62
CA ARG A 188 16.65 6.74 -12.68
C ARG A 188 16.25 8.06 -13.35
N SER A 189 16.60 8.26 -14.61
CA SER A 189 16.19 9.45 -15.37
C SER A 189 14.69 9.49 -15.71
N TRP A 190 14.02 8.34 -15.69
CA TRP A 190 12.58 8.21 -15.98
C TRP A 190 11.71 8.16 -14.74
N ALA A 191 12.22 7.57 -13.66
CA ALA A 191 11.49 7.29 -12.44
C ALA A 191 11.03 8.55 -11.71
N SER A 192 10.00 8.42 -10.87
CA SER A 192 9.55 9.45 -9.94
C SER A 192 10.50 9.60 -8.74
N GLU A 193 10.36 10.69 -7.99
CA GLU A 193 11.07 10.90 -6.73
C GLU A 193 10.26 10.33 -5.53
N PRO A 194 10.89 9.79 -4.51
CA PRO A 194 12.34 9.54 -4.38
C PRO A 194 12.78 8.39 -5.30
N VAL A 195 13.82 8.63 -6.10
CA VAL A 195 14.24 7.71 -7.17
C VAL A 195 14.59 6.31 -6.64
N ASP A 196 15.16 6.22 -5.43
CA ASP A 196 15.57 4.96 -4.83
C ASP A 196 14.38 4.03 -4.50
N GLU A 197 13.17 4.58 -4.34
CA GLU A 197 11.93 3.84 -4.12
C GLU A 197 11.22 3.46 -5.44
N HIS A 198 11.55 4.15 -6.53
CA HIS A 198 10.89 4.00 -7.82
C HIS A 198 11.73 3.26 -8.88
N VAL A 199 12.96 2.84 -8.53
CA VAL A 199 13.81 2.06 -9.43
C VAL A 199 14.16 0.73 -8.81
N ILE A 200 13.70 -0.34 -9.46
CA ILE A 200 14.00 -1.71 -9.05
C ILE A 200 14.89 -2.33 -10.13
N THR A 201 16.11 -2.73 -9.76
CA THR A 201 17.03 -3.41 -10.66
C THR A 201 17.22 -4.84 -10.25
N THR A 202 17.03 -5.77 -11.18
CA THR A 202 17.23 -7.19 -10.97
C THR A 202 18.46 -7.66 -11.72
N PRO A 203 19.42 -8.36 -11.08
CA PRO A 203 20.62 -8.87 -11.75
C PRO A 203 20.33 -10.08 -12.62
N ASN A 204 19.21 -10.75 -12.43
CA ASN A 204 18.83 -11.95 -13.17
C ASN A 204 17.30 -12.10 -13.25
N GLU A 205 16.87 -13.02 -14.10
CA GLU A 205 15.46 -13.27 -14.37
C GLU A 205 14.70 -13.90 -13.19
N GLU A 206 15.40 -14.59 -12.28
CA GLU A 206 14.77 -15.27 -11.13
C GLU A 206 14.28 -14.27 -10.07
N GLU A 207 14.89 -13.09 -10.01
CA GLU A 207 14.50 -12.03 -9.08
C GLU A 207 13.36 -11.13 -9.63
N LEU A 208 13.04 -11.26 -10.92
CA LEU A 208 12.05 -10.41 -11.55
C LEU A 208 10.63 -10.62 -11.00
N GLU A 209 10.24 -11.86 -10.75
CA GLU A 209 8.93 -12.17 -10.16
C GLU A 209 8.80 -11.52 -8.77
N ARG A 210 9.88 -11.60 -7.95
CA ARG A 210 9.91 -10.94 -6.65
C ARG A 210 9.80 -9.42 -6.77
N ALA A 211 10.50 -8.81 -7.75
CA ALA A 211 10.43 -7.37 -7.97
C ALA A 211 9.00 -6.89 -8.29
N PHE A 212 8.24 -7.66 -9.07
CA PHE A 212 6.84 -7.37 -9.32
C PHE A 212 5.96 -7.54 -8.07
N HIS A 213 6.26 -8.57 -7.25
CA HIS A 213 5.56 -8.78 -5.99
C HIS A 213 5.76 -7.59 -5.05
N ASP A 214 7.01 -7.24 -4.77
CA ASP A 214 7.36 -6.16 -3.85
C ASP A 214 6.79 -4.81 -4.32
N LEU A 215 6.78 -4.57 -5.64
CA LEU A 215 6.16 -3.37 -6.22
C LEU A 215 4.64 -3.35 -6.06
N ALA A 216 3.97 -4.50 -6.23
CA ALA A 216 2.53 -4.57 -6.03
C ALA A 216 2.16 -4.27 -4.57
N ASP A 217 2.96 -4.75 -3.62
CA ASP A 217 2.81 -4.43 -2.21
C ASP A 217 3.05 -2.93 -1.92
N THR A 218 4.03 -2.31 -2.57
CA THR A 218 4.29 -0.88 -2.43
C THR A 218 3.14 -0.03 -2.97
N ILE A 219 2.60 -0.36 -4.16
CA ILE A 219 1.51 0.41 -4.80
C ILE A 219 0.17 0.21 -4.09
N ALA A 220 -0.07 -0.99 -3.59
CA ALA A 220 -1.31 -1.40 -2.94
C ALA A 220 -1.11 -1.78 -1.47
N GLY A 221 -0.19 -1.12 -0.80
CA GLY A 221 0.25 -1.41 0.55
C GLY A 221 -0.83 -1.35 1.63
N PRO A 222 -0.46 -1.66 2.88
CA PRO A 222 -1.40 -1.66 4.00
C PRO A 222 -2.04 -0.30 4.21
N GLY A 223 -3.15 -0.29 4.89
CA GLY A 223 -3.92 0.93 5.14
C GLY A 223 -3.21 1.89 6.08
N ALA A 224 -2.48 1.37 7.07
CA ALA A 224 -1.71 2.16 8.02
C ALA A 224 -0.46 1.41 8.49
N THR A 225 0.65 2.14 8.67
CA THR A 225 1.94 1.61 9.07
C THR A 225 2.50 2.37 10.28
N ASN A 226 3.33 1.69 11.07
CA ASN A 226 3.99 2.24 12.24
C ASN A 226 3.03 2.97 13.21
N ILE A 227 1.87 2.35 13.45
CA ILE A 227 0.85 2.92 14.34
C ILE A 227 1.35 2.82 15.77
N HIS A 228 1.38 3.95 16.45
CA HIS A 228 1.70 4.05 17.87
C HIS A 228 0.55 4.76 18.59
N ILE A 229 0.01 4.10 19.60
CA ILE A 229 -1.03 4.62 20.46
C ILE A 229 -0.45 4.76 21.86
N GLU A 230 -0.54 5.96 22.42
CA GLU A 230 -0.25 6.27 23.81
C GLU A 230 -1.56 6.63 24.51
N ASP A 231 -1.97 5.81 25.46
CA ASP A 231 -3.17 6.04 26.28
C ASP A 231 -2.77 6.38 27.72
N ILE A 232 -3.08 7.59 28.15
CA ILE A 232 -2.86 8.10 29.50
C ILE A 232 -4.20 8.13 30.20
N ILE A 233 -4.37 7.23 31.17
CA ILE A 233 -5.60 7.19 31.99
C ILE A 233 -5.56 8.18 33.14
N SER A 234 -6.75 8.60 33.56
CA SER A 234 -6.94 9.48 34.70
C SER A 234 -6.27 8.96 35.97
N THR A 235 -5.72 9.86 36.78
CA THR A 235 -5.11 9.55 38.09
C THR A 235 -6.08 8.93 39.08
N GLU A 236 -7.41 9.00 38.84
CA GLU A 236 -8.43 8.30 39.61
C GLU A 236 -8.38 6.78 39.46
N PHE A 237 -7.67 6.27 38.41
CA PHE A 237 -7.52 4.85 38.07
C PHE A 237 -6.06 4.44 38.03
N ALA A 238 -5.82 3.12 38.11
CA ALA A 238 -4.53 2.51 37.81
C ALA A 238 -4.72 1.30 36.91
N ILE A 239 -3.89 1.18 35.87
CA ILE A 239 -3.80 -0.01 35.05
C ILE A 239 -3.16 -1.13 35.89
N ILE A 240 -3.87 -2.23 36.05
CA ILE A 240 -3.42 -3.37 36.87
C ILE A 240 -2.98 -4.58 36.02
N GLY A 241 -3.20 -4.52 34.71
CA GLY A 241 -2.76 -5.53 33.74
C GLY A 241 -3.37 -5.32 32.36
N PHE A 242 -2.86 -6.03 31.37
CA PHE A 242 -3.41 -6.08 30.02
C PHE A 242 -3.25 -7.50 29.45
N GLU A 243 -4.09 -7.83 28.46
CA GLU A 243 -3.95 -9.05 27.67
C GLU A 243 -3.07 -8.75 26.44
N PRO A 244 -2.09 -9.61 26.08
CA PRO A 244 -1.33 -9.41 24.87
C PRO A 244 -2.26 -9.29 23.65
N PRO A 245 -2.19 -8.21 22.86
CA PRO A 245 -3.04 -8.04 21.69
C PRO A 245 -2.71 -9.10 20.63
N LEU A 246 -3.69 -9.45 19.78
CA LEU A 246 -3.48 -10.35 18.65
C LEU A 246 -2.67 -9.69 17.54
N ILE A 247 -2.78 -8.38 17.40
CA ILE A 247 -2.08 -7.56 16.41
C ILE A 247 -1.28 -6.49 17.15
N GLY A 248 0.03 -6.44 16.88
CA GLY A 248 0.96 -5.50 17.50
C GLY A 248 1.48 -5.96 18.87
N GLU A 249 2.16 -5.05 19.53
CA GLU A 249 2.78 -5.25 20.85
C GLU A 249 2.36 -4.11 21.79
N ALA A 250 2.06 -4.45 23.04
CA ALA A 250 1.70 -3.45 24.05
C ALA A 250 2.67 -3.51 25.22
N GLU A 251 2.94 -2.34 25.83
CA GLU A 251 3.76 -2.22 27.01
C GLU A 251 3.21 -1.19 28.00
N LEU A 252 3.41 -1.44 29.29
CA LEU A 252 3.10 -0.48 30.35
C LEU A 252 4.34 0.34 30.69
N GLU A 253 4.29 1.65 30.45
CA GLU A 253 5.31 2.57 30.95
C GLU A 253 5.12 2.83 32.46
N SER A 254 3.86 2.94 32.88
CA SER A 254 3.49 3.17 34.29
C SER A 254 2.10 2.61 34.59
N SER A 255 1.61 2.78 35.82
CA SER A 255 0.20 2.45 36.17
C SER A 255 -0.83 3.36 35.51
N GLN A 256 -0.44 4.41 34.82
CA GLN A 256 -1.33 5.32 34.10
C GLN A 256 -1.10 5.34 32.60
N ILE A 257 0.01 4.79 32.09
CA ILE A 257 0.38 4.94 30.66
C ILE A 257 0.59 3.56 30.05
N ILE A 258 -0.14 3.29 28.98
CA ILE A 258 0.04 2.11 28.12
C ILE A 258 0.34 2.56 26.70
N HIS A 259 1.33 1.90 26.10
CA HIS A 259 1.70 2.06 24.70
C HIS A 259 1.27 0.83 23.92
N TRP A 260 0.79 1.05 22.70
CA TRP A 260 0.45 0.00 21.76
C TRP A 260 1.05 0.30 20.39
N TYR A 261 1.89 -0.61 19.92
CA TYR A 261 2.61 -0.50 18.66
C TYR A 261 2.08 -1.54 17.67
N ILE A 262 1.68 -1.11 16.47
CA ILE A 262 1.22 -1.97 15.40
C ILE A 262 2.07 -1.63 14.17
N SER A 263 2.83 -2.61 13.64
CA SER A 263 3.72 -2.40 12.51
C SER A 263 2.96 -2.07 11.24
N GLU A 264 1.86 -2.78 11.00
CA GLU A 264 0.97 -2.58 9.85
C GLU A 264 -0.45 -3.07 10.17
N LEU A 265 -1.45 -2.44 9.54
CA LEU A 265 -2.86 -2.79 9.67
C LEU A 265 -3.57 -2.63 8.33
N ALA A 266 -4.49 -3.56 8.04
CA ALA A 266 -5.27 -3.62 6.81
C ALA A 266 -4.42 -3.87 5.56
N ASP A 267 -3.74 -5.00 5.56
CA ASP A 267 -2.89 -5.45 4.47
C ASP A 267 -3.65 -5.73 3.16
N SER A 268 -4.83 -6.34 3.23
CA SER A 268 -5.60 -6.74 2.04
C SER A 268 -7.11 -6.50 2.12
N GLU A 269 -7.64 -6.24 3.30
CA GLU A 269 -9.06 -5.93 3.54
C GLU A 269 -9.16 -5.06 4.79
N GLU A 270 -10.36 -4.53 5.08
CA GLU A 270 -10.61 -3.83 6.33
C GLU A 270 -10.24 -4.72 7.50
N GLU A 271 -9.42 -4.21 8.39
CA GLU A 271 -8.93 -4.95 9.56
C GLU A 271 -9.06 -4.09 10.80
N THR A 272 -9.44 -4.75 11.91
CA THR A 272 -9.54 -4.11 13.23
C THR A 272 -8.57 -4.80 14.18
N ALA A 273 -7.72 -4.02 14.80
CA ALA A 273 -6.87 -4.43 15.91
C ALA A 273 -7.53 -4.01 17.23
N GLU A 274 -7.37 -4.83 18.27
CA GLU A 274 -7.91 -4.58 19.61
C GLU A 274 -6.84 -4.78 20.68
N LEU A 275 -6.82 -3.87 21.68
CA LEU A 275 -6.03 -4.00 22.93
C LEU A 275 -6.98 -3.93 24.10
N MET A 276 -6.94 -4.95 24.96
CA MET A 276 -7.72 -4.98 26.22
C MET A 276 -6.80 -4.84 27.43
N PHE A 277 -7.12 -3.89 28.29
CA PHE A 277 -6.42 -3.73 29.57
C PHE A 277 -7.41 -3.50 30.73
N THR A 278 -6.98 -3.79 31.94
CA THR A 278 -7.80 -3.71 33.13
C THR A 278 -7.36 -2.55 34.01
N VAL A 279 -8.33 -1.73 34.42
CA VAL A 279 -8.08 -0.62 35.33
C VAL A 279 -8.84 -0.83 36.66
N ARG A 280 -8.26 -0.32 37.74
CA ARG A 280 -8.87 -0.28 39.06
C ARG A 280 -9.06 1.18 39.49
N HIS A 281 -10.22 1.51 40.04
CA HIS A 281 -10.44 2.80 40.67
C HIS A 281 -9.61 2.90 41.97
N MET A 282 -8.88 3.97 42.11
CA MET A 282 -7.89 4.18 43.21
C MET A 282 -8.26 5.29 44.18
N SER A 283 -9.18 6.18 43.80
CA SER A 283 -9.58 7.29 44.66
C SER A 283 -10.74 6.91 45.58
N GLY A 284 -10.88 7.61 46.68
CA GLY A 284 -12.06 7.50 47.55
C GLY A 284 -13.24 8.34 47.10
N SER A 285 -13.18 8.94 45.92
CA SER A 285 -14.20 9.83 45.35
C SER A 285 -15.19 9.01 44.51
N GLY A 286 -16.48 9.20 44.71
CA GLY A 286 -17.53 8.67 43.85
C GLY A 286 -18.03 9.71 42.85
N GLY A 287 -18.83 9.27 41.87
CA GLY A 287 -19.47 10.14 40.90
C GLY A 287 -19.22 9.71 39.45
N HIS A 288 -19.48 10.61 38.54
CA HIS A 288 -19.28 10.37 37.09
C HIS A 288 -17.85 10.80 36.73
N ILE A 289 -16.98 9.83 36.51
CA ILE A 289 -15.51 10.00 36.34
C ILE A 289 -15.09 9.60 34.94
N GLU A 290 -14.33 10.48 34.32
CA GLU A 290 -13.68 10.19 33.04
C GLU A 290 -12.50 9.23 33.23
N VAL A 291 -12.41 8.18 32.40
CA VAL A 291 -11.35 7.17 32.55
C VAL A 291 -10.05 7.63 31.91
N ASN A 292 -10.10 8.54 30.94
CA ASN A 292 -8.93 9.09 30.26
C ASN A 292 -8.46 10.41 30.84
N ASP A 293 -7.15 10.65 30.75
CA ASP A 293 -6.55 11.98 30.75
C ASP A 293 -6.27 12.45 29.31
N SER A 294 -5.59 11.59 28.51
CA SER A 294 -5.39 11.81 27.09
C SER A 294 -5.13 10.49 26.34
N ILE A 295 -5.37 10.48 25.04
CA ILE A 295 -5.01 9.39 24.15
C ILE A 295 -4.56 9.98 22.81
N GLN A 296 -3.43 9.50 22.31
CA GLN A 296 -2.84 9.96 21.07
C GLN A 296 -2.54 8.78 20.16
N LEU A 297 -2.74 8.97 18.87
CA LEU A 297 -2.35 8.04 17.82
C LEU A 297 -1.46 8.77 16.82
N THR A 298 -0.36 8.12 16.43
CA THR A 298 0.51 8.54 15.34
C THR A 298 0.75 7.35 14.41
N ASP A 299 0.87 7.62 13.12
CA ASP A 299 1.22 6.66 12.08
C ASP A 299 2.06 7.35 10.99
N ASP A 300 2.60 6.59 10.04
CA ASP A 300 3.39 7.15 8.93
C ASP A 300 2.52 7.94 7.93
N GLU A 301 1.23 7.64 7.87
CA GLU A 301 0.27 8.30 6.98
C GLU A 301 -0.22 9.65 7.50
N GLY A 302 0.10 9.98 8.75
CA GLY A 302 -0.30 11.22 9.41
C GLY A 302 -1.81 11.29 9.66
N SER A 303 -2.42 10.15 10.01
CA SER A 303 -3.85 10.07 10.32
C SER A 303 -4.23 10.98 11.49
N VAL A 304 -5.36 11.68 11.34
CA VAL A 304 -5.93 12.52 12.38
C VAL A 304 -7.26 11.90 12.82
N VAL A 305 -7.22 11.21 13.94
CA VAL A 305 -8.39 10.54 14.53
C VAL A 305 -8.51 10.91 16.01
N GLU A 306 -9.73 10.91 16.53
CA GLU A 306 -10.02 11.20 17.93
C GLU A 306 -10.68 9.98 18.57
N PHE A 307 -10.08 9.47 19.64
CA PHE A 307 -10.69 8.43 20.45
C PHE A 307 -11.78 9.03 21.35
N PRO A 308 -12.88 8.32 21.59
CA PRO A 308 -13.84 8.73 22.58
C PRO A 308 -13.23 8.69 24.00
N SER A 309 -13.66 9.61 24.84
CA SER A 309 -13.30 9.67 26.26
C SER A 309 -14.48 9.15 27.11
N PRO A 310 -14.51 7.85 27.43
CA PRO A 310 -15.63 7.25 28.14
C PRO A 310 -15.61 7.58 29.64
N PHE A 311 -16.81 7.63 30.22
CA PHE A 311 -17.04 7.86 31.63
C PHE A 311 -17.60 6.62 32.32
N VAL A 312 -17.26 6.45 33.58
CA VAL A 312 -17.86 5.44 34.47
C VAL A 312 -18.47 6.12 35.71
N THR A 313 -19.55 5.60 36.22
CA THR A 313 -20.12 6.01 37.46
C THR A 313 -19.56 5.16 38.62
N VAL A 314 -18.95 5.80 39.61
CA VAL A 314 -18.42 5.16 40.83
C VAL A 314 -19.39 5.44 42.00
N ASP A 315 -19.92 4.36 42.60
CA ASP A 315 -20.89 4.42 43.72
C ASP A 315 -20.22 4.52 45.09
#